data_366361bd7b49ea42a45fa7af03755692
#
_entry.id   366361bd7b49ea42a45fa7af03755692
#
_cell.length_a   1.000
_cell.length_b   1.000
_cell.length_c   1.000
_cell.angle_alpha   90.00
_cell.angle_beta   90.00
_cell.angle_gamma   90.00
#
_symmetry.space_group_name_H-M   'P 1'
#
loop_
_entity.id
_entity.type
_entity.pdbx_description
1 polymer ?
#
loop_
_entity_poly.entity_id
_entity_poly.type
_entity_poly.pdbx_seq_one_letter_code
_entity_poly.pdbx_strand_id
1 'polypeptide(L)'
;SVTGVQTCALPIYCVQEIIKRTNYAYEYVKFMDYPSAIEKGERHAENKPHTIEFRNVGFTYPNTDVKVLENVNITIKQGEHLSVVGLNGAGKTTFIKLLCRLYDPTEGEILLDGINIKEYDYAEYMSLFSPVFQDFKLFSFSVKENIVLNESCSDDELNKLIVQVGLSEKIASMENGTATNLFKAFDENGIEPSGGEQQKIAIARALYKKAPVVILDEPTAALDPVAEYDIYRQFDTLVGEKTAIYISHRLLSCKFCDRIAVFSEGRIKEYGTHDELSVQSGGIYAEMFAAQAQYYRD
;
A
#
# COMPACT_ATOMS: atom_id res chain seq x y z
N SER A 1 1.96 -62.40 -25.06
CA SER A 1 0.83 -61.44 -25.20
C SER A 1 0.90 -60.24 -24.23
N VAL A 2 1.97 -60.05 -23.46
CA VAL A 2 2.11 -58.88 -22.58
C VAL A 2 2.70 -57.66 -23.30
N THR A 3 3.45 -57.88 -24.38
CA THR A 3 4.14 -56.81 -25.14
C THR A 3 3.21 -55.97 -26.02
N GLY A 4 2.06 -56.49 -26.45
CA GLY A 4 1.11 -55.76 -27.32
C GLY A 4 0.31 -54.65 -26.59
N VAL A 5 0.04 -54.82 -25.31
CA VAL A 5 -0.71 -53.82 -24.53
C VAL A 5 0.18 -52.62 -24.13
N GLN A 6 1.48 -52.88 -23.86
CA GLN A 6 2.41 -51.81 -23.55
C GLN A 6 2.74 -50.90 -24.74
N THR A 7 2.73 -51.39 -25.97
CA THR A 7 3.01 -50.64 -27.20
C THR A 7 1.86 -49.70 -27.59
N CYS A 8 0.62 -49.95 -27.16
CA CYS A 8 -0.50 -49.07 -27.41
C CYS A 8 -0.73 -48.03 -26.29
N ALA A 9 -0.39 -48.36 -25.06
CA ALA A 9 -0.61 -47.47 -23.91
C ALA A 9 0.37 -46.25 -23.91
N LEU A 10 1.61 -46.44 -24.31
CA LEU A 10 2.60 -45.36 -24.38
C LEU A 10 2.23 -44.24 -25.36
N PRO A 11 1.87 -44.53 -26.63
CA PRO A 11 1.43 -43.48 -27.55
C PRO A 11 0.19 -42.75 -27.07
N ILE A 12 -0.81 -43.47 -26.52
CA ILE A 12 -2.03 -42.87 -25.98
C ILE A 12 -1.69 -41.94 -24.81
N TYR A 13 -0.84 -42.36 -23.90
CA TYR A 13 -0.36 -41.53 -22.79
C TYR A 13 0.39 -40.27 -23.28
N CYS A 14 1.31 -40.45 -24.25
CA CYS A 14 2.03 -39.33 -24.84
C CYS A 14 1.09 -38.32 -25.52
N VAL A 15 0.09 -38.78 -26.23
CA VAL A 15 -0.91 -37.90 -26.86
C VAL A 15 -1.73 -37.15 -25.81
N GLN A 16 -2.15 -37.81 -24.74
CA GLN A 16 -2.87 -37.16 -23.64
C GLN A 16 -2.01 -36.10 -22.93
N GLU A 17 -0.75 -36.39 -22.67
CA GLU A 17 0.19 -35.41 -22.07
C GLU A 17 0.44 -34.21 -23.01
N ILE A 18 0.59 -34.44 -24.31
CA ILE A 18 0.72 -33.37 -25.29
C ILE A 18 -0.53 -32.49 -25.28
N ILE A 19 -1.73 -33.07 -25.35
CA ILE A 19 -2.98 -32.31 -25.31
C ILE A 19 -3.09 -31.48 -24.03
N LYS A 20 -2.78 -32.09 -22.88
CA LYS A 20 -2.81 -31.41 -21.59
C LYS A 20 -1.83 -30.23 -21.53
N ARG A 21 -0.60 -30.44 -21.99
CA ARG A 21 0.42 -29.35 -22.02
C ARG A 21 0.06 -28.27 -23.04
N THR A 22 -0.53 -28.62 -24.17
CA THR A 22 -1.01 -27.66 -25.17
C THR A 22 -2.14 -26.81 -24.59
N ASN A 23 -3.07 -27.39 -23.82
CA ASN A 23 -4.12 -26.64 -23.15
C ASN A 23 -3.54 -25.67 -22.11
N TYR A 24 -2.55 -26.08 -21.33
CA TYR A 24 -1.88 -25.14 -20.40
C TYR A 24 -1.17 -23.98 -21.15
N ALA A 25 -0.49 -24.30 -22.24
CA ALA A 25 0.16 -23.28 -23.06
C ALA A 25 -0.88 -22.32 -23.68
N TYR A 26 -2.01 -22.84 -24.14
CA TYR A 26 -3.11 -22.01 -24.67
C TYR A 26 -3.71 -21.09 -23.61
N GLU A 27 -4.01 -21.61 -22.41
CA GLU A 27 -4.51 -20.75 -21.32
C GLU A 27 -3.48 -19.71 -20.86
N TYR A 28 -2.19 -20.06 -20.88
CA TYR A 28 -1.10 -19.09 -20.61
C TYR A 28 -1.05 -17.98 -21.68
N VAL A 29 -1.09 -18.33 -22.95
CA VAL A 29 -1.10 -17.33 -24.05
C VAL A 29 -2.34 -16.44 -23.92
N LYS A 30 -3.51 -17.04 -23.70
CA LYS A 30 -4.76 -16.30 -23.49
C LYS A 30 -4.69 -15.34 -22.30
N PHE A 31 -4.01 -15.74 -21.21
CA PHE A 31 -3.76 -14.87 -20.06
C PHE A 31 -2.83 -13.71 -20.43
N MET A 32 -1.75 -13.98 -21.18
CA MET A 32 -0.81 -12.95 -21.63
C MET A 32 -1.43 -11.93 -22.59
N ASP A 33 -2.40 -12.38 -23.39
CA ASP A 33 -3.15 -11.52 -24.33
C ASP A 33 -4.36 -10.82 -23.69
N TYR A 34 -4.58 -11.03 -22.37
CA TYR A 34 -5.69 -10.39 -21.69
C TYR A 34 -5.52 -8.86 -21.70
N PRO A 35 -6.50 -8.11 -22.20
CA PRO A 35 -6.39 -6.67 -22.30
C PRO A 35 -6.30 -6.03 -20.90
N SER A 36 -5.43 -5.04 -20.77
CA SER A 36 -5.38 -4.22 -19.57
C SER A 36 -6.71 -3.51 -19.37
N ALA A 37 -7.27 -3.61 -18.16
CA ALA A 37 -8.48 -2.86 -17.80
C ALA A 37 -8.21 -1.37 -17.58
N ILE A 38 -6.93 -0.97 -17.49
CA ILE A 38 -6.51 0.40 -17.25
C ILE A 38 -5.96 0.98 -18.55
N GLU A 39 -6.58 2.06 -19.01
CA GLU A 39 -6.11 2.83 -20.16
C GLU A 39 -4.75 3.48 -19.85
N LYS A 40 -3.83 3.46 -20.80
CA LYS A 40 -2.52 4.08 -20.69
C LYS A 40 -2.57 5.47 -21.33
N GLY A 41 -2.27 6.49 -20.54
CA GLY A 41 -2.00 7.82 -21.05
C GLY A 41 -0.57 7.96 -21.55
N GLU A 42 -0.26 9.10 -22.15
CA GLU A 42 1.07 9.38 -22.75
C GLU A 42 1.75 10.58 -22.06
N ARG A 43 1.08 11.26 -21.14
CA ARG A 43 1.63 12.44 -20.45
C ARG A 43 2.66 12.01 -19.42
N HIS A 44 3.80 12.68 -19.40
CA HIS A 44 4.83 12.47 -18.37
C HIS A 44 4.39 12.98 -17.01
N ALA A 45 4.65 12.19 -15.95
CA ALA A 45 4.47 12.56 -14.56
C ALA A 45 5.84 12.85 -13.92
N GLU A 46 6.13 14.10 -13.60
CA GLU A 46 7.37 14.48 -12.96
C GLU A 46 7.45 13.95 -11.52
N ASN A 47 8.61 13.46 -11.09
CA ASN A 47 8.82 12.97 -9.73
C ASN A 47 9.03 14.14 -8.73
N LYS A 48 7.97 14.86 -8.45
CA LYS A 48 7.90 16.00 -7.52
C LYS A 48 6.58 15.97 -6.73
N PRO A 49 6.44 16.76 -5.65
CA PRO A 49 5.15 16.94 -4.98
C PRO A 49 4.10 17.52 -5.93
N HIS A 50 2.89 16.99 -5.87
CA HIS A 50 1.75 17.38 -6.70
C HIS A 50 0.53 17.67 -5.82
N THR A 51 -0.39 18.48 -6.35
CA THR A 51 -1.74 18.61 -5.81
C THR A 51 -2.64 17.54 -6.43
N ILE A 52 -3.35 16.78 -5.60
CA ILE A 52 -4.25 15.71 -6.03
C ILE A 52 -5.67 16.12 -5.67
N GLU A 53 -6.59 16.01 -6.63
CA GLU A 53 -7.99 16.41 -6.42
C GLU A 53 -8.94 15.30 -6.86
N PHE A 54 -9.87 14.94 -5.97
CA PHE A 54 -11.01 14.07 -6.27
C PHE A 54 -12.22 14.95 -6.51
N ARG A 55 -12.87 14.80 -7.66
CA ARG A 55 -14.09 15.56 -8.05
C ARG A 55 -15.26 14.61 -8.27
N ASN A 56 -16.23 14.66 -7.36
CA ASN A 56 -17.45 13.86 -7.40
C ASN A 56 -17.18 12.36 -7.64
N VAL A 57 -16.10 11.84 -7.04
CA VAL A 57 -15.66 10.47 -7.28
C VAL A 57 -16.60 9.47 -6.64
N GLY A 58 -17.11 8.57 -7.47
CA GLY A 58 -17.85 7.38 -7.09
C GLY A 58 -17.15 6.11 -7.58
N PHE A 59 -17.33 5.02 -6.85
CA PHE A 59 -16.71 3.75 -7.22
C PHE A 59 -17.52 2.53 -6.79
N THR A 60 -17.63 1.60 -7.73
CA THR A 60 -18.20 0.26 -7.56
C THR A 60 -17.19 -0.76 -8.07
N TYR A 61 -16.88 -1.80 -7.28
CA TYR A 61 -15.95 -2.84 -7.72
C TYR A 61 -16.52 -3.63 -8.90
N PRO A 62 -15.68 -4.12 -9.83
CA PRO A 62 -16.12 -5.01 -10.88
C PRO A 62 -16.88 -6.22 -10.33
N ASN A 63 -17.94 -6.63 -11.03
CA ASN A 63 -18.80 -7.76 -10.67
C ASN A 63 -19.60 -7.60 -9.36
N THR A 64 -19.80 -6.37 -8.88
CA THR A 64 -20.67 -6.05 -7.75
C THR A 64 -21.59 -4.88 -8.10
N ASP A 65 -22.74 -4.78 -7.42
CA ASP A 65 -23.66 -3.64 -7.54
C ASP A 65 -23.53 -2.67 -6.33
N VAL A 66 -22.61 -2.96 -5.41
CA VAL A 66 -22.44 -2.17 -4.18
C VAL A 66 -21.53 -0.99 -4.46
N LYS A 67 -22.07 0.22 -4.36
CA LYS A 67 -21.30 1.46 -4.45
C LYS A 67 -20.50 1.65 -3.16
N VAL A 68 -19.16 1.59 -3.26
CA VAL A 68 -18.26 1.66 -2.11
C VAL A 68 -17.86 3.10 -1.80
N LEU A 69 -17.71 3.93 -2.83
CA LEU A 69 -17.50 5.37 -2.68
C LEU A 69 -18.57 6.14 -3.44
N GLU A 70 -19.01 7.24 -2.84
CA GLU A 70 -20.06 8.07 -3.42
C GLU A 70 -19.77 9.55 -3.20
N ASN A 71 -19.68 10.31 -4.29
CA ASN A 71 -19.50 11.76 -4.31
C ASN A 71 -18.33 12.23 -3.41
N VAL A 72 -17.18 11.55 -3.51
CA VAL A 72 -15.98 11.93 -2.78
C VAL A 72 -15.37 13.17 -3.42
N ASN A 73 -15.23 14.24 -2.63
CA ASN A 73 -14.61 15.49 -3.03
C ASN A 73 -13.54 15.85 -2.00
N ILE A 74 -12.28 15.93 -2.42
CA ILE A 74 -11.16 16.32 -1.56
C ILE A 74 -10.00 16.83 -2.41
N THR A 75 -9.29 17.82 -1.90
CA THR A 75 -8.03 18.31 -2.47
C THR A 75 -6.92 18.05 -1.46
N ILE A 76 -5.91 17.29 -1.85
CA ILE A 76 -4.70 17.01 -1.09
C ILE A 76 -3.61 17.90 -1.69
N LYS A 77 -3.11 18.84 -0.90
CA LYS A 77 -2.07 19.77 -1.34
C LYS A 77 -0.70 19.09 -1.35
N GLN A 78 0.20 19.59 -2.18
CA GLN A 78 1.59 19.16 -2.13
C GLN A 78 2.19 19.37 -0.72
N GLY A 79 2.88 18.36 -0.20
CA GLY A 79 3.49 18.39 1.13
C GLY A 79 2.48 18.28 2.29
N GLU A 80 1.18 18.11 2.03
CA GLU A 80 0.16 17.96 3.07
C GLU A 80 0.19 16.56 3.70
N HIS A 81 0.11 16.52 5.02
CA HIS A 81 -0.06 15.29 5.80
C HIS A 81 -1.55 15.10 6.08
N LEU A 82 -2.18 14.16 5.38
CA LEU A 82 -3.59 13.85 5.48
C LEU A 82 -3.83 12.57 6.29
N SER A 83 -4.65 12.65 7.33
CA SER A 83 -5.18 11.45 8.00
C SER A 83 -6.55 11.07 7.43
N VAL A 84 -6.74 9.81 7.12
CA VAL A 84 -8.00 9.23 6.64
C VAL A 84 -8.54 8.29 7.72
N VAL A 85 -9.63 8.66 8.35
CA VAL A 85 -10.22 7.93 9.48
C VAL A 85 -11.66 7.52 9.18
N GLY A 86 -12.20 6.60 9.97
CA GLY A 86 -13.57 6.10 9.84
C GLY A 86 -13.69 4.62 10.22
N LEU A 87 -14.89 4.14 10.35
CA LEU A 87 -15.18 2.73 10.70
C LEU A 87 -14.72 1.76 9.59
N ASN A 88 -14.66 0.47 9.96
CA ASN A 88 -14.37 -0.58 8.98
C ASN A 88 -15.45 -0.59 7.89
N GLY A 89 -15.02 -0.76 6.63
CA GLY A 89 -15.92 -0.73 5.50
C GLY A 89 -16.34 0.67 5.02
N ALA A 90 -15.87 1.76 5.63
CA ALA A 90 -16.23 3.14 5.25
C ALA A 90 -15.65 3.59 3.89
N GLY A 91 -14.80 2.78 3.23
CA GLY A 91 -14.23 3.08 1.91
C GLY A 91 -12.78 3.58 1.92
N LYS A 92 -12.11 3.66 3.06
CA LYS A 92 -10.74 4.22 3.21
C LYS A 92 -9.70 3.55 2.29
N THR A 93 -9.58 2.21 2.37
CA THR A 93 -8.64 1.45 1.51
C THR A 93 -9.02 1.56 0.03
N THR A 94 -10.32 1.65 -0.29
CA THR A 94 -10.79 1.87 -1.68
C THR A 94 -10.36 3.25 -2.19
N PHE A 95 -10.45 4.29 -1.35
CA PHE A 95 -9.95 5.63 -1.67
C PHE A 95 -8.46 5.59 -2.04
N ILE A 96 -7.61 4.89 -1.25
CA ILE A 96 -6.18 4.74 -1.56
C ILE A 96 -5.95 3.94 -2.85
N LYS A 97 -6.73 2.89 -3.09
CA LYS A 97 -6.61 2.10 -4.33
C LYS A 97 -6.90 2.95 -5.57
N LEU A 98 -7.89 3.84 -5.51
CA LEU A 98 -8.18 4.79 -6.59
C LEU A 98 -7.08 5.85 -6.72
N LEU A 99 -6.58 6.37 -5.61
CA LEU A 99 -5.47 7.31 -5.59
C LEU A 99 -4.21 6.73 -6.25
N CYS A 100 -3.87 5.47 -5.95
CA CYS A 100 -2.78 4.75 -6.60
C CYS A 100 -3.12 4.27 -8.02
N ARG A 101 -4.32 4.55 -8.50
CA ARG A 101 -4.83 4.09 -9.81
C ARG A 101 -4.72 2.56 -10.00
N LEU A 102 -4.95 1.78 -8.91
CA LEU A 102 -5.16 0.33 -9.03
C LEU A 102 -6.53 0.01 -9.65
N TYR A 103 -7.43 0.99 -9.61
CA TYR A 103 -8.72 1.04 -10.30
C TYR A 103 -8.95 2.46 -10.78
N ASP A 104 -9.67 2.63 -11.87
CA ASP A 104 -10.22 3.91 -12.29
C ASP A 104 -11.57 4.15 -11.61
N PRO A 105 -11.95 5.40 -11.28
CA PRO A 105 -13.26 5.72 -10.72
C PRO A 105 -14.38 5.38 -11.72
N THR A 106 -15.53 4.92 -11.19
CA THR A 106 -16.74 4.65 -12.02
C THR A 106 -17.53 5.92 -12.29
N GLU A 107 -17.40 6.93 -11.43
CA GLU A 107 -18.02 8.25 -11.57
C GLU A 107 -17.03 9.33 -11.14
N GLY A 108 -17.17 10.53 -11.70
CA GLY A 108 -16.27 11.63 -11.40
C GLY A 108 -14.87 11.45 -11.98
N GLU A 109 -13.92 12.18 -11.45
CA GLU A 109 -12.54 12.19 -11.93
C GLU A 109 -11.54 12.44 -10.79
N ILE A 110 -10.31 11.97 -10.99
CA ILE A 110 -9.18 12.26 -10.11
C ILE A 110 -8.16 13.05 -10.95
N LEU A 111 -7.70 14.15 -10.41
CA LEU A 111 -6.79 15.05 -11.09
C LEU A 111 -5.44 15.12 -10.35
N LEU A 112 -4.37 15.20 -11.11
CA LEU A 112 -3.03 15.54 -10.66
C LEU A 112 -2.66 16.89 -11.28
N ASP A 113 -2.49 17.93 -10.45
CA ASP A 113 -2.27 19.32 -10.88
C ASP A 113 -3.32 19.82 -11.90
N GLY A 114 -4.59 19.43 -11.69
CA GLY A 114 -5.71 19.82 -12.55
C GLY A 114 -5.88 19.01 -13.83
N ILE A 115 -5.06 17.99 -14.06
CA ILE A 115 -5.09 17.12 -15.24
C ILE A 115 -5.55 15.73 -14.82
N ASN A 116 -6.47 15.13 -15.59
CA ASN A 116 -6.99 13.80 -15.28
C ASN A 116 -5.87 12.75 -15.24
N ILE A 117 -5.84 11.93 -14.17
CA ILE A 117 -4.81 10.91 -13.99
C ILE A 117 -4.76 9.88 -15.13
N LYS A 118 -5.84 9.72 -15.89
CA LYS A 118 -5.91 8.84 -17.06
C LYS A 118 -5.03 9.31 -18.22
N GLU A 119 -4.70 10.61 -18.29
CA GLU A 119 -3.86 11.17 -19.33
C GLU A 119 -2.37 10.87 -19.14
N TYR A 120 -1.95 10.56 -17.91
CA TYR A 120 -0.56 10.28 -17.59
C TYR A 120 -0.12 8.87 -17.99
N ASP A 121 1.17 8.71 -18.33
CA ASP A 121 1.78 7.39 -18.42
C ASP A 121 1.55 6.64 -17.10
N TYR A 122 1.04 5.42 -17.22
CA TYR A 122 0.60 4.65 -16.05
C TYR A 122 1.77 4.30 -15.11
N ALA A 123 2.93 3.92 -15.67
CA ALA A 123 4.08 3.52 -14.87
C ALA A 123 4.69 4.74 -14.14
N GLU A 124 4.77 5.88 -14.82
CA GLU A 124 5.27 7.12 -14.23
C GLU A 124 4.31 7.63 -13.13
N TYR A 125 3.00 7.62 -13.39
CA TYR A 125 2.02 7.97 -12.36
C TYR A 125 2.14 7.06 -11.12
N MET A 126 2.21 5.75 -11.30
CA MET A 126 2.40 4.78 -10.22
C MET A 126 3.72 5.00 -9.47
N SER A 127 4.75 5.50 -10.14
CA SER A 127 6.05 5.79 -9.52
C SER A 127 5.98 6.91 -8.49
N LEU A 128 4.98 7.81 -8.58
CA LEU A 128 4.76 8.91 -7.63
C LEU A 128 4.35 8.45 -6.24
N PHE A 129 3.91 7.21 -6.08
CA PHE A 129 3.35 6.70 -4.82
C PHE A 129 4.23 5.63 -4.20
N SER A 130 4.40 5.68 -2.89
CA SER A 130 5.03 4.65 -2.06
C SER A 130 4.03 4.13 -1.02
N PRO A 131 3.13 3.21 -1.40
CA PRO A 131 2.16 2.67 -0.46
C PRO A 131 2.75 1.53 0.38
N VAL A 132 2.40 1.53 1.68
CA VAL A 132 2.48 0.37 2.56
C VAL A 132 1.04 -0.01 2.90
N PHE A 133 0.53 -1.06 2.26
CA PHE A 133 -0.82 -1.56 2.51
C PHE A 133 -0.87 -2.42 3.78
N GLN A 134 -2.05 -2.56 4.38
CA GLN A 134 -2.27 -3.37 5.58
C GLN A 134 -1.83 -4.83 5.40
N ASP A 135 -2.03 -5.39 4.21
CA ASP A 135 -1.70 -6.76 3.83
C ASP A 135 -0.37 -6.88 3.08
N PHE A 136 0.57 -5.95 3.33
CA PHE A 136 1.88 -5.98 2.70
C PHE A 136 2.55 -7.36 2.86
N LYS A 137 3.37 -7.73 1.89
CA LYS A 137 4.15 -8.98 1.91
C LYS A 137 5.63 -8.69 1.75
N LEU A 138 6.42 -9.44 2.52
CA LEU A 138 7.84 -9.57 2.30
C LEU A 138 8.12 -10.84 1.49
N PHE A 139 9.19 -10.79 0.72
CA PHE A 139 9.64 -11.91 -0.11
C PHE A 139 10.65 -12.75 0.67
N SER A 140 10.74 -14.03 0.34
CA SER A 140 11.77 -14.94 0.86
C SER A 140 13.13 -14.67 0.22
N PHE A 141 13.57 -13.41 0.31
CA PHE A 141 14.85 -12.87 -0.14
C PHE A 141 15.56 -12.23 1.05
N SER A 142 16.76 -11.69 0.85
CA SER A 142 17.49 -10.99 1.90
C SER A 142 16.74 -9.72 2.37
N VAL A 143 17.11 -9.23 3.56
CA VAL A 143 16.59 -7.93 4.06
C VAL A 143 16.87 -6.82 3.04
N LYS A 144 18.11 -6.77 2.51
CA LYS A 144 18.51 -5.79 1.49
C LYS A 144 17.61 -5.87 0.27
N GLU A 145 17.41 -7.03 -0.31
CA GLU A 145 16.55 -7.22 -1.50
C GLU A 145 15.10 -6.87 -1.23
N ASN A 146 14.60 -7.10 -0.02
CA ASN A 146 13.26 -6.68 0.37
C ASN A 146 13.09 -5.17 0.44
N ILE A 147 14.15 -4.42 0.77
CA ILE A 147 14.11 -2.95 0.85
C ILE A 147 14.33 -2.32 -0.52
N VAL A 148 15.40 -2.75 -1.21
CA VAL A 148 15.89 -2.11 -2.44
C VAL A 148 15.20 -2.64 -3.69
N LEU A 149 14.61 -3.84 -3.62
CA LEU A 149 14.06 -4.59 -4.75
C LEU A 149 15.15 -4.81 -5.82
N ASN A 150 14.96 -4.33 -7.03
CA ASN A 150 15.89 -4.55 -8.15
C ASN A 150 16.83 -3.36 -8.41
N GLU A 151 16.89 -2.38 -7.50
CA GLU A 151 17.70 -1.17 -7.69
C GLU A 151 19.09 -1.34 -7.06
N SER A 152 20.06 -0.56 -7.55
CA SER A 152 21.38 -0.49 -6.93
C SER A 152 21.35 0.47 -5.75
N CYS A 153 21.78 0.01 -4.59
CA CYS A 153 21.86 0.81 -3.35
C CYS A 153 23.28 0.77 -2.80
N SER A 154 23.81 1.93 -2.38
CA SER A 154 25.04 1.95 -1.60
C SER A 154 24.78 1.43 -0.18
N ASP A 155 25.77 0.78 0.41
CA ASP A 155 25.65 0.28 1.78
C ASP A 155 25.44 1.41 2.79
N ASP A 156 26.01 2.60 2.54
CA ASP A 156 25.80 3.79 3.38
C ASP A 156 24.34 4.26 3.36
N GLU A 157 23.68 4.26 2.20
CA GLU A 157 22.27 4.65 2.07
C GLU A 157 21.36 3.64 2.76
N LEU A 158 21.63 2.35 2.54
CA LEU A 158 20.89 1.27 3.20
C LEU A 158 21.04 1.34 4.73
N ASN A 159 22.27 1.54 5.22
CA ASN A 159 22.54 1.64 6.67
C ASN A 159 21.82 2.84 7.30
N LYS A 160 21.84 4.01 6.65
CA LYS A 160 21.07 5.17 7.11
C LYS A 160 19.60 4.85 7.25
N LEU A 161 19.02 4.19 6.25
CA LEU A 161 17.61 3.81 6.26
C LEU A 161 17.29 2.80 7.37
N ILE A 162 18.15 1.80 7.59
CA ILE A 162 18.03 0.83 8.67
C ILE A 162 18.02 1.51 10.05
N VAL A 163 18.91 2.49 10.25
CA VAL A 163 18.94 3.30 11.48
C VAL A 163 17.64 4.08 11.63
N GLN A 164 17.19 4.72 10.56
CA GLN A 164 15.99 5.54 10.55
C GLN A 164 14.72 4.77 10.92
N VAL A 165 14.57 3.53 10.44
CA VAL A 165 13.40 2.69 10.77
C VAL A 165 13.59 1.88 12.07
N GLY A 166 14.71 2.04 12.77
CA GLY A 166 14.97 1.36 14.04
C GLY A 166 15.16 -0.15 13.90
N LEU A 167 15.88 -0.60 12.85
CA LEU A 167 16.23 -2.01 12.62
C LEU A 167 17.69 -2.33 12.95
N SER A 168 18.49 -1.36 13.41
CA SER A 168 19.94 -1.51 13.61
C SER A 168 20.31 -2.67 14.52
N GLU A 169 19.70 -2.78 15.69
CA GLU A 169 19.98 -3.86 16.65
C GLU A 169 19.64 -5.22 16.09
N LYS A 170 18.50 -5.33 15.41
CA LYS A 170 18.07 -6.57 14.77
C LYS A 170 19.06 -7.01 13.68
N ILE A 171 19.43 -6.10 12.78
CA ILE A 171 20.40 -6.38 11.70
C ILE A 171 21.77 -6.75 12.28
N ALA A 172 22.23 -6.08 13.32
CA ALA A 172 23.49 -6.41 13.99
C ALA A 172 23.49 -7.79 14.67
N SER A 173 22.32 -8.29 15.07
CA SER A 173 22.16 -9.65 15.64
C SER A 173 22.13 -10.77 14.60
N MET A 174 22.04 -10.44 13.32
CA MET A 174 22.03 -11.41 12.23
C MET A 174 23.44 -11.74 11.75
N GLU A 175 23.74 -13.02 11.54
CA GLU A 175 25.07 -13.48 11.12
C GLU A 175 25.56 -12.80 9.83
N ASN A 176 24.66 -12.65 8.84
CA ASN A 176 24.96 -12.05 7.54
C ASN A 176 24.42 -10.61 7.40
N GLY A 177 24.03 -9.96 8.52
CA GLY A 177 23.50 -8.60 8.51
C GLY A 177 22.33 -8.44 7.52
N THR A 178 22.39 -7.45 6.64
CA THR A 178 21.35 -7.17 5.63
C THR A 178 21.26 -8.22 4.51
N ALA A 179 22.28 -9.08 4.34
CA ALA A 179 22.28 -10.18 3.39
C ALA A 179 21.56 -11.43 3.94
N THR A 180 21.08 -11.39 5.19
CA THR A 180 20.31 -12.49 5.78
C THR A 180 18.97 -12.67 5.08
N ASN A 181 18.65 -13.88 4.63
CA ASN A 181 17.39 -14.21 3.99
C ASN A 181 16.25 -14.22 5.00
N LEU A 182 15.08 -13.73 4.56
CA LEU A 182 13.83 -13.80 5.31
C LEU A 182 13.11 -15.10 4.94
N PHE A 183 12.47 -15.69 5.96
CA PHE A 183 11.73 -16.95 5.86
C PHE A 183 12.60 -18.14 5.42
N LYS A 184 12.07 -19.35 5.65
CA LYS A 184 12.77 -20.60 5.36
C LYS A 184 12.35 -21.28 4.05
N ALA A 185 11.68 -20.53 3.17
CA ALA A 185 11.14 -21.11 1.94
C ALA A 185 12.25 -21.58 0.95
N PHE A 186 13.38 -20.87 0.92
CA PHE A 186 14.49 -21.16 0.01
C PHE A 186 15.86 -21.28 0.72
N ASP A 187 15.91 -20.96 2.02
CA ASP A 187 17.14 -21.00 2.82
C ASP A 187 16.79 -21.51 4.22
N GLU A 188 17.33 -22.66 4.62
CA GLU A 188 17.09 -23.27 5.93
C GLU A 188 17.58 -22.38 7.09
N ASN A 189 18.57 -21.49 6.83
CA ASN A 189 19.09 -20.51 7.77
C ASN A 189 18.31 -19.19 7.75
N GLY A 190 17.28 -19.10 6.91
CA GLY A 190 16.41 -17.92 6.84
C GLY A 190 15.76 -17.64 8.20
N ILE A 191 15.62 -16.35 8.52
CA ILE A 191 15.00 -15.90 9.76
C ILE A 191 13.52 -15.61 9.58
N GLU A 192 12.76 -15.78 10.67
CA GLU A 192 11.35 -15.37 10.73
C GLU A 192 11.27 -14.01 11.46
N PRO A 193 11.09 -12.89 10.73
CA PRO A 193 10.96 -11.60 11.38
C PRO A 193 9.61 -11.49 12.11
N SER A 194 9.61 -10.85 13.29
CA SER A 194 8.37 -10.50 14.00
C SER A 194 7.50 -9.56 13.17
N GLY A 195 6.21 -9.46 13.49
CA GLY A 195 5.29 -8.56 12.78
C GLY A 195 5.77 -7.11 12.74
N GLY A 196 6.32 -6.60 13.85
CA GLY A 196 6.89 -5.26 13.90
C GLY A 196 8.16 -5.10 13.05
N GLU A 197 9.02 -6.11 12.99
CA GLU A 197 10.21 -6.10 12.11
C GLU A 197 9.82 -6.15 10.63
N GLN A 198 8.83 -6.99 10.27
CA GLN A 198 8.29 -7.03 8.90
C GLN A 198 7.77 -5.67 8.47
N GLN A 199 7.05 -5.01 9.36
CA GLN A 199 6.51 -3.68 9.12
C GLN A 199 7.61 -2.63 8.93
N LYS A 200 8.64 -2.61 9.78
CA LYS A 200 9.78 -1.71 9.63
C LYS A 200 10.51 -1.92 8.30
N ILE A 201 10.63 -3.18 7.83
CA ILE A 201 11.20 -3.49 6.51
C ILE A 201 10.30 -2.95 5.39
N ALA A 202 8.97 -3.08 5.49
CA ALA A 202 8.03 -2.54 4.51
C ALA A 202 8.07 -0.99 4.46
N ILE A 203 8.19 -0.34 5.62
CA ILE A 203 8.38 1.12 5.71
C ILE A 203 9.72 1.52 5.08
N ALA A 204 10.81 0.80 5.37
CA ALA A 204 12.11 1.05 4.74
C ALA A 204 12.04 0.95 3.21
N ARG A 205 11.35 -0.06 2.67
CA ARG A 205 11.07 -0.20 1.23
C ARG A 205 10.35 1.03 0.67
N ALA A 206 9.31 1.51 1.37
CA ALA A 206 8.54 2.67 0.93
C ALA A 206 9.38 3.96 0.93
N LEU A 207 10.22 4.16 1.94
CA LEU A 207 11.11 5.32 2.03
C LEU A 207 12.23 5.26 1.00
N TYR A 208 12.78 4.07 0.74
CA TYR A 208 13.82 3.86 -0.26
C TYR A 208 13.39 4.28 -1.67
N LYS A 209 12.15 4.02 -2.05
CA LYS A 209 11.58 4.42 -3.35
C LYS A 209 11.64 5.93 -3.62
N LYS A 210 11.80 6.78 -2.58
CA LYS A 210 11.88 8.25 -2.69
C LYS A 210 10.71 8.91 -3.44
N ALA A 211 9.57 8.25 -3.49
CA ALA A 211 8.37 8.80 -4.10
C ALA A 211 7.91 10.08 -3.39
N PRO A 212 7.30 11.05 -4.12
CA PRO A 212 6.81 12.31 -3.53
C PRO A 212 5.55 12.13 -2.67
N VAL A 213 4.82 11.03 -2.81
CA VAL A 213 3.63 10.70 -2.02
C VAL A 213 3.85 9.39 -1.30
N VAL A 214 3.78 9.40 0.02
CA VAL A 214 3.90 8.20 0.86
C VAL A 214 2.55 7.88 1.48
N ILE A 215 2.16 6.61 1.44
CA ILE A 215 0.86 6.16 1.94
C ILE A 215 1.09 5.04 2.94
N LEU A 216 0.49 5.18 4.13
CA LEU A 216 0.49 4.15 5.15
C LEU A 216 -0.95 3.72 5.45
N ASP A 217 -1.31 2.51 5.06
CA ASP A 217 -2.62 1.92 5.35
C ASP A 217 -2.49 0.98 6.56
N GLU A 218 -2.90 1.48 7.74
CA GLU A 218 -2.86 0.78 9.02
C GLU A 218 -1.50 0.13 9.35
N PRO A 219 -0.40 0.86 9.24
CA PRO A 219 0.94 0.28 9.33
C PRO A 219 1.24 -0.30 10.71
N THR A 220 0.43 -0.06 11.73
CA THR A 220 0.73 -0.34 13.13
C THR A 220 -0.22 -1.33 13.80
N ALA A 221 -1.05 -2.04 13.01
CA ALA A 221 -2.04 -2.98 13.53
C ALA A 221 -1.47 -4.08 14.46
N ALA A 222 -0.19 -4.41 14.33
CA ALA A 222 0.51 -5.42 15.12
C ALA A 222 1.35 -4.84 16.30
N LEU A 223 1.32 -3.51 16.51
CA LEU A 223 2.16 -2.84 17.52
C LEU A 223 1.34 -2.40 18.74
N ASP A 224 2.03 -2.31 19.88
CA ASP A 224 1.47 -1.66 21.05
C ASP A 224 1.37 -0.12 20.85
N PRO A 225 0.55 0.58 21.64
CA PRO A 225 0.30 2.01 21.45
C PRO A 225 1.53 2.91 21.57
N VAL A 226 2.52 2.53 22.37
CA VAL A 226 3.75 3.31 22.58
C VAL A 226 4.66 3.15 21.37
N ALA A 227 4.89 1.92 20.93
CA ALA A 227 5.67 1.63 19.72
C ALA A 227 5.03 2.26 18.47
N GLU A 228 3.72 2.30 18.40
CA GLU A 228 3.01 2.98 17.33
C GLU A 228 3.25 4.49 17.32
N TYR A 229 3.10 5.15 18.47
CA TYR A 229 3.36 6.59 18.60
C TYR A 229 4.78 6.95 18.16
N ASP A 230 5.77 6.15 18.59
CA ASP A 230 7.16 6.35 18.22
C ASP A 230 7.38 6.19 16.71
N ILE A 231 6.70 5.23 16.07
CA ILE A 231 6.76 5.05 14.62
C ILE A 231 6.16 6.24 13.89
N TYR A 232 4.98 6.72 14.27
CA TYR A 232 4.37 7.89 13.62
C TYR A 232 5.23 9.14 13.80
N ARG A 233 5.80 9.37 14.99
CA ARG A 233 6.69 10.49 15.25
C ARG A 233 7.98 10.42 14.42
N GLN A 234 8.57 9.22 14.32
CA GLN A 234 9.73 8.99 13.46
C GLN A 234 9.36 9.16 11.99
N PHE A 235 8.20 8.64 11.59
CA PHE A 235 7.74 8.67 10.21
C PHE A 235 7.47 10.11 9.74
N ASP A 236 6.86 10.93 10.55
CA ASP A 236 6.66 12.36 10.27
C ASP A 236 7.99 13.05 9.95
N THR A 237 9.02 12.77 10.76
CA THR A 237 10.39 13.26 10.51
C THR A 237 10.98 12.68 9.21
N LEU A 238 10.68 11.42 8.86
CA LEU A 238 11.25 10.72 7.69
C LEU A 238 10.57 11.13 6.38
N VAL A 239 9.29 11.43 6.42
CA VAL A 239 8.50 11.90 5.27
C VAL A 239 8.92 13.33 4.92
N GLY A 240 9.20 14.18 5.90
CA GLY A 240 9.64 15.56 5.71
C GLY A 240 8.61 16.37 4.91
N GLU A 241 9.04 16.99 3.82
CA GLU A 241 8.19 17.84 2.96
C GLU A 241 7.36 17.08 1.91
N LYS A 242 7.38 15.73 1.94
CA LYS A 242 6.58 14.92 1.01
C LYS A 242 5.11 14.94 1.42
N THR A 243 4.23 14.70 0.47
CA THR A 243 2.83 14.43 0.78
C THR A 243 2.70 13.08 1.48
N ALA A 244 2.00 13.04 2.63
CA ALA A 244 1.78 11.82 3.38
C ALA A 244 0.30 11.56 3.60
N ILE A 245 -0.12 10.31 3.42
CA ILE A 245 -1.51 9.90 3.66
C ILE A 245 -1.48 8.72 4.63
N TYR A 246 -2.16 8.90 5.76
CA TYR A 246 -2.22 7.92 6.83
C TYR A 246 -3.65 7.41 6.97
N ILE A 247 -3.84 6.10 6.85
CA ILE A 247 -5.06 5.47 7.33
C ILE A 247 -4.75 4.89 8.71
N SER A 248 -5.46 5.33 9.72
CA SER A 248 -5.31 4.82 11.07
C SER A 248 -6.66 4.62 11.74
N HIS A 249 -6.78 3.53 12.49
CA HIS A 249 -7.87 3.35 13.45
C HIS A 249 -7.58 4.00 14.80
N ARG A 250 -6.34 4.47 15.03
CA ARG A 250 -5.93 5.10 16.27
C ARG A 250 -5.79 6.59 16.07
N LEU A 251 -6.73 7.34 16.63
CA LEU A 251 -6.88 8.77 16.38
C LEU A 251 -5.80 9.64 17.03
N LEU A 252 -4.97 9.08 17.91
CA LEU A 252 -3.82 9.80 18.47
C LEU A 252 -2.79 10.19 17.40
N SER A 253 -2.63 9.38 16.35
CA SER A 253 -1.74 9.68 15.22
C SER A 253 -2.25 10.84 14.36
N CYS A 254 -3.56 11.15 14.39
CA CYS A 254 -4.13 12.26 13.63
C CYS A 254 -3.61 13.63 14.06
N LYS A 255 -3.06 13.75 15.28
CA LYS A 255 -2.49 15.02 15.79
C LYS A 255 -1.24 15.48 15.02
N PHE A 256 -0.58 14.56 14.31
CA PHE A 256 0.59 14.89 13.49
C PHE A 256 0.22 15.28 12.05
N CYS A 257 -1.07 15.24 11.71
CA CYS A 257 -1.53 15.52 10.36
C CYS A 257 -2.09 16.95 10.26
N ASP A 258 -1.88 17.57 9.09
CA ASP A 258 -2.41 18.90 8.79
C ASP A 258 -3.93 18.88 8.65
N ARG A 259 -4.45 17.80 8.08
CA ARG A 259 -5.88 17.61 7.82
C ARG A 259 -6.32 16.17 8.11
N ILE A 260 -7.59 16.05 8.44
CA ILE A 260 -8.26 14.79 8.72
C ILE A 260 -9.50 14.69 7.83
N ALA A 261 -9.64 13.60 7.10
CA ALA A 261 -10.83 13.25 6.33
C ALA A 261 -11.55 12.10 7.02
N VAL A 262 -12.78 12.34 7.49
CA VAL A 262 -13.61 11.34 8.18
C VAL A 262 -14.52 10.68 7.17
N PHE A 263 -14.26 9.40 6.90
CA PHE A 263 -15.07 8.58 6.02
C PHE A 263 -16.20 7.88 6.79
N SER A 264 -17.40 7.97 6.26
CA SER A 264 -18.56 7.21 6.70
C SER A 264 -19.46 6.92 5.51
N GLU A 265 -19.91 5.66 5.38
CA GLU A 265 -20.81 5.22 4.31
C GLU A 265 -20.33 5.60 2.89
N GLY A 266 -19.04 5.43 2.62
CA GLY A 266 -18.44 5.71 1.31
C GLY A 266 -18.28 7.19 0.97
N ARG A 267 -18.50 8.11 1.91
CA ARG A 267 -18.42 9.57 1.73
C ARG A 267 -17.49 10.20 2.75
N ILE A 268 -16.92 11.35 2.42
CA ILE A 268 -16.26 12.22 3.40
C ILE A 268 -17.36 13.03 4.11
N LYS A 269 -17.58 12.76 5.40
CA LYS A 269 -18.59 13.43 6.23
C LYS A 269 -18.03 14.66 6.95
N GLU A 270 -16.76 14.61 7.33
CA GLU A 270 -16.07 15.69 8.02
C GLU A 270 -14.66 15.86 7.44
N TYR A 271 -14.20 17.08 7.38
CA TYR A 271 -12.87 17.45 6.91
C TYR A 271 -12.38 18.69 7.66
N GLY A 272 -11.23 18.59 8.33
CA GLY A 272 -10.69 19.68 9.13
C GLY A 272 -9.39 19.31 9.82
N THR A 273 -8.92 20.17 10.72
CA THR A 273 -7.80 19.88 11.62
C THR A 273 -8.25 19.07 12.83
N HIS A 274 -7.30 18.51 13.58
CA HIS A 274 -7.59 17.82 14.84
C HIS A 274 -8.34 18.75 15.82
N ASP A 275 -7.87 20.00 15.96
CA ASP A 275 -8.45 20.96 16.89
C ASP A 275 -9.86 21.36 16.51
N GLU A 276 -10.16 21.52 15.23
CA GLU A 276 -11.50 21.83 14.71
C GLU A 276 -12.45 20.66 14.96
N LEU A 277 -12.07 19.46 14.56
CA LEU A 277 -12.96 18.29 14.59
C LEU A 277 -13.15 17.72 15.99
N SER A 278 -12.14 17.80 16.87
CA SER A 278 -12.23 17.24 18.23
C SER A 278 -13.20 17.97 19.15
N VAL A 279 -13.53 19.23 18.85
CA VAL A 279 -14.46 20.04 19.64
C VAL A 279 -15.85 20.16 19.00
N GLN A 280 -16.03 19.58 17.81
CA GLN A 280 -17.30 19.63 17.09
C GLN A 280 -18.37 18.81 17.81
N SER A 281 -19.40 19.49 18.34
CA SER A 281 -20.49 18.83 19.04
C SER A 281 -21.28 17.89 18.12
N GLY A 282 -21.40 16.61 18.49
CA GLY A 282 -22.05 15.58 17.66
C GLY A 282 -21.27 15.20 16.41
N GLY A 283 -19.99 15.57 16.34
CA GLY A 283 -19.10 15.18 15.25
C GLY A 283 -18.65 13.74 15.35
N ILE A 284 -18.61 13.03 14.23
CA ILE A 284 -18.16 11.62 14.16
C ILE A 284 -16.71 11.50 14.70
N TYR A 285 -15.83 12.43 14.31
CA TYR A 285 -14.45 12.43 14.80
C TYR A 285 -14.38 12.65 16.31
N ALA A 286 -15.12 13.63 16.85
CA ALA A 286 -15.15 13.91 18.28
C ALA A 286 -15.63 12.71 19.10
N GLU A 287 -16.69 12.03 18.65
CA GLU A 287 -17.21 10.83 19.28
C GLU A 287 -16.20 9.68 19.27
N MET A 288 -15.59 9.40 18.11
CA MET A 288 -14.55 8.38 17.95
C MET A 288 -13.33 8.68 18.85
N PHE A 289 -12.90 9.95 18.88
CA PHE A 289 -11.73 10.37 19.68
C PHE A 289 -12.01 10.24 21.18
N ALA A 290 -13.20 10.67 21.65
CA ALA A 290 -13.62 10.53 23.04
C ALA A 290 -13.71 9.06 23.47
N ALA A 291 -14.26 8.18 22.63
CA ALA A 291 -14.34 6.76 22.89
C ALA A 291 -12.94 6.13 23.03
N GLN A 292 -12.00 6.47 22.16
CA GLN A 292 -10.63 5.96 22.27
C GLN A 292 -9.88 6.52 23.49
N ALA A 293 -10.07 7.79 23.83
CA ALA A 293 -9.43 8.42 24.98
C ALA A 293 -9.83 7.75 26.32
N GLN A 294 -11.02 7.16 26.41
CA GLN A 294 -11.46 6.40 27.59
C GLN A 294 -10.63 5.12 27.77
N TYR A 295 -10.32 4.40 26.68
CA TYR A 295 -9.51 3.17 26.73
C TYR A 295 -8.05 3.39 27.19
N TYR A 296 -7.54 4.61 27.14
CA TYR A 296 -6.18 4.93 27.57
C TYR A 296 -6.10 5.53 28.99
N ARG A 297 -7.26 5.68 29.69
CA ARG A 297 -7.32 6.19 31.06
C ARG A 297 -7.51 5.11 32.13
N ASP A 298 -7.90 3.92 31.71
CA ASP A 298 -8.04 2.71 32.50
C ASP A 298 -6.77 1.82 32.35
#